data_b5408abef4e71267742d3fb5e197a6f3
#
_entry.id   b5408abef4e71267742d3fb5e197a6f3
#
_cell.length_a   1.000
_cell.length_b   1.000
_cell.length_c   1.000
_cell.angle_alpha   90.00
_cell.angle_beta   90.00
_cell.angle_gamma   90.00
#
_symmetry.space_group_name_H-M   'P 1'
#
loop_
_entity.id
_entity.type
_entity.pdbx_description
1 polymer ?
#
loop_
_entity_poly.entity_id
_entity_poly.type
_entity_poly.pdbx_seq_one_letter_code
_entity_poly.pdbx_strand_id
1 'polypeptide(L)'
;MKILVTGAAGFIGGQLWHTLWKRGDEVVGIDNFSYGNLDNLKFDDHDFGAEVRRMDIRDKAGMLALFEAEKFDVVYNIAGIAPLPDCQSDPVQAIEVNTLGLVNLLEAGRRTGIKQLVQASTNAMYENETEFPTVEGKFNPPTLIYPNTKYCGERFAQSFADTYGMTVTCLRF
;
A
#
# COMPACT_ATOMS: atom_id res chain seq x y z
N MET A 1 13.41 -4.55 -12.70
CA MET A 1 12.68 -3.27 -12.53
C MET A 1 13.11 -2.65 -11.21
N LYS A 2 12.94 -1.33 -11.07
CA LYS A 2 13.13 -0.68 -9.75
C LYS A 2 11.77 -0.51 -9.06
N ILE A 3 11.63 -1.08 -7.89
CA ILE A 3 10.34 -1.28 -7.24
C ILE A 3 10.35 -0.71 -5.82
N LEU A 4 9.28 0.03 -5.46
CA LEU A 4 9.02 0.43 -4.08
C LEU A 4 8.02 -0.54 -3.44
N VAL A 5 8.34 -1.02 -2.24
CA VAL A 5 7.40 -1.73 -1.35
C VAL A 5 7.22 -0.90 -0.09
N THR A 6 6.01 -0.41 0.17
CA THR A 6 5.65 0.26 1.42
C THR A 6 5.05 -0.75 2.41
N GLY A 7 5.17 -0.51 3.71
CA GLY A 7 4.81 -1.53 4.72
C GLY A 7 5.71 -2.76 4.65
N ALA A 8 6.97 -2.54 4.26
CA ALA A 8 7.92 -3.59 3.94
C ALA A 8 8.28 -4.48 5.14
N ALA A 9 8.22 -3.97 6.38
CA ALA A 9 8.45 -4.73 7.60
C ALA A 9 7.17 -5.43 8.12
N GLY A 10 6.05 -5.33 7.39
CA GLY A 10 4.83 -6.11 7.64
C GLY A 10 4.95 -7.53 7.09
N PHE A 11 3.99 -8.41 7.49
CA PHE A 11 3.97 -9.80 7.06
C PHE A 11 3.92 -9.96 5.52
N ILE A 12 2.99 -9.27 4.86
CA ILE A 12 2.84 -9.32 3.40
C ILE A 12 4.00 -8.60 2.71
N GLY A 13 4.37 -7.40 3.23
CA GLY A 13 5.42 -6.58 2.63
C GLY A 13 6.78 -7.26 2.60
N GLY A 14 7.18 -7.91 3.69
CA GLY A 14 8.45 -8.66 3.76
C GLY A 14 8.50 -9.83 2.78
N GLN A 15 7.43 -10.62 2.71
CA GLN A 15 7.33 -11.74 1.76
C GLN A 15 7.36 -11.26 0.30
N LEU A 16 6.68 -10.16 0.02
CA LEU A 16 6.69 -9.56 -1.32
C LEU A 16 8.09 -9.06 -1.68
N TRP A 17 8.76 -8.35 -0.77
CA TRP A 17 10.13 -7.87 -0.99
C TRP A 17 11.07 -9.03 -1.32
N HIS A 18 11.08 -10.07 -0.49
CA HIS A 18 11.91 -11.25 -0.70
C HIS A 18 11.63 -11.92 -2.06
N THR A 19 10.35 -12.07 -2.43
CA THR A 19 9.94 -12.65 -3.72
C THR A 19 10.43 -11.84 -4.91
N LEU A 20 10.30 -10.51 -4.85
CA LEU A 20 10.75 -9.59 -5.90
C LEU A 20 12.28 -9.59 -6.02
N TRP A 21 12.99 -9.57 -4.88
CA TRP A 21 14.44 -9.67 -4.83
C TRP A 21 14.94 -10.98 -5.46
N LYS A 22 14.33 -12.12 -5.13
CA LYS A 22 14.64 -13.42 -5.76
C LYS A 22 14.40 -13.43 -7.26
N ARG A 23 13.45 -12.65 -7.74
CA ARG A 23 13.20 -12.48 -9.17
C ARG A 23 14.28 -11.64 -9.87
N GLY A 24 15.17 -10.99 -9.12
CA GLY A 24 16.24 -10.13 -9.62
C GLY A 24 15.83 -8.67 -9.83
N ASP A 25 14.77 -8.22 -9.17
CA ASP A 25 14.39 -6.80 -9.16
C ASP A 25 15.21 -6.00 -8.14
N GLU A 26 15.42 -4.72 -8.43
CA GLU A 26 15.95 -3.76 -7.47
C GLU A 26 14.79 -3.24 -6.61
N VAL A 27 14.78 -3.61 -5.33
CA VAL A 27 13.66 -3.29 -4.44
C VAL A 27 14.10 -2.35 -3.33
N VAL A 28 13.35 -1.28 -3.14
CA VAL A 28 13.46 -0.38 -1.99
C VAL A 28 12.26 -0.64 -1.08
N GLY A 29 12.53 -1.06 0.16
CA GLY A 29 11.51 -1.25 1.19
C GLY A 29 11.44 -0.05 2.14
N ILE A 30 10.24 0.45 2.43
CA ILE A 30 10.01 1.47 3.46
C ILE A 30 8.96 1.01 4.46
N ASP A 31 9.15 1.39 5.74
CA ASP A 31 8.20 1.14 6.83
C ASP A 31 8.37 2.20 7.92
N ASN A 32 7.31 2.59 8.61
CA ASN A 32 7.41 3.47 9.78
C ASN A 32 7.53 2.70 11.10
N PHE A 33 7.40 1.37 11.05
CA PHE A 33 7.45 0.44 12.18
C PHE A 33 6.34 0.64 13.23
N SER A 34 5.18 1.19 12.83
CA SER A 34 4.02 1.23 13.74
C SER A 34 3.46 -0.16 14.01
N TYR A 35 3.46 -1.04 13.00
CA TYR A 35 3.06 -2.45 13.06
C TYR A 35 4.14 -3.38 12.50
N GLY A 36 5.13 -2.83 11.82
CA GLY A 36 6.23 -3.57 11.21
C GLY A 36 7.19 -4.14 12.26
N ASN A 37 7.77 -5.32 11.94
CA ASN A 37 8.77 -5.97 12.77
C ASN A 37 9.94 -6.42 11.88
N LEU A 38 11.17 -6.17 12.32
CA LEU A 38 12.38 -6.59 11.63
C LEU A 38 12.46 -8.13 11.45
N ASP A 39 11.77 -8.91 12.27
CA ASP A 39 11.73 -10.36 12.12
C ASP A 39 11.02 -10.80 10.83
N ASN A 40 10.12 -9.99 10.30
CA ASN A 40 9.47 -10.22 8.99
C ASN A 40 10.42 -10.02 7.79
N LEU A 41 11.62 -9.48 8.03
CA LEU A 41 12.64 -9.20 7.02
C LEU A 41 13.78 -10.19 7.02
N LYS A 42 13.75 -11.20 7.92
CA LYS A 42 14.77 -12.25 8.04
C LYS A 42 14.30 -13.49 7.30
N PHE A 43 15.09 -13.89 6.31
CA PHE A 43 14.90 -15.10 5.53
C PHE A 43 16.18 -15.96 5.64
N ASP A 44 16.08 -17.25 5.33
CA ASP A 44 17.24 -18.17 5.42
C ASP A 44 18.40 -17.74 4.50
N ASP A 45 18.07 -17.09 3.40
CA ASP A 45 19.00 -16.69 2.33
C ASP A 45 19.33 -15.17 2.34
N HIS A 46 18.60 -14.33 3.08
CA HIS A 46 18.84 -12.90 3.16
C HIS A 46 18.17 -12.21 4.36
N ASP A 47 18.81 -11.18 4.91
CA ASP A 47 18.25 -10.31 5.96
C ASP A 47 18.17 -8.87 5.45
N PHE A 48 16.96 -8.39 5.18
CA PHE A 48 16.69 -7.02 4.70
C PHE A 48 16.63 -5.97 5.82
N GLY A 49 16.83 -6.39 7.09
CA GLY A 49 16.66 -5.49 8.24
C GLY A 49 17.55 -4.25 8.23
N ALA A 50 18.76 -4.34 7.63
CA ALA A 50 19.65 -3.19 7.45
C ALA A 50 19.33 -2.33 6.20
N GLU A 51 18.51 -2.84 5.28
CA GLU A 51 18.20 -2.20 4.00
C GLU A 51 16.88 -1.43 4.04
N VAL A 52 15.96 -1.81 4.95
CA VAL A 52 14.66 -1.14 5.09
C VAL A 52 14.85 0.30 5.55
N ARG A 53 14.21 1.23 4.86
CA ARG A 53 14.26 2.65 5.22
C ARG A 53 13.09 3.00 6.12
N ARG A 54 13.38 3.66 7.25
CA ARG A 54 12.34 4.13 8.15
C ARG A 54 11.69 5.39 7.58
N MET A 55 10.51 5.26 6.97
CA MET A 55 9.76 6.35 6.36
C MET A 55 8.26 6.16 6.55
N ASP A 56 7.51 7.26 6.59
CA ASP A 56 6.05 7.26 6.71
C ASP A 56 5.42 7.77 5.41
N ILE A 57 4.47 7.03 4.87
CA ILE A 57 3.75 7.41 3.63
C ILE A 57 2.91 8.68 3.80
N ARG A 58 2.65 9.12 5.04
CA ARG A 58 2.00 10.40 5.32
C ARG A 58 2.92 11.60 5.06
N ASP A 59 4.23 11.41 5.08
CA ASP A 59 5.19 12.46 4.74
C ASP A 59 5.21 12.71 3.23
N LYS A 60 4.33 13.61 2.78
CA LYS A 60 4.21 13.99 1.36
C LYS A 60 5.52 14.45 0.74
N ALA A 61 6.29 15.26 1.47
CA ALA A 61 7.56 15.82 0.96
C ALA A 61 8.63 14.72 0.86
N GLY A 62 8.74 13.88 1.89
CA GLY A 62 9.64 12.74 1.91
C GLY A 62 9.31 11.71 0.82
N MET A 63 8.02 11.43 0.59
CA MET A 63 7.61 10.54 -0.51
C MET A 63 8.01 11.11 -1.88
N LEU A 64 7.73 12.39 -2.15
CA LEU A 64 8.11 13.00 -3.42
C LEU A 64 9.64 12.96 -3.62
N ALA A 65 10.42 13.34 -2.61
CA ALA A 65 11.87 13.31 -2.67
C ALA A 65 12.42 11.89 -2.94
N LEU A 66 11.84 10.86 -2.29
CA LEU A 66 12.20 9.47 -2.50
C LEU A 66 11.94 9.05 -3.97
N PHE A 67 10.76 9.38 -4.52
CA PHE A 67 10.41 9.03 -5.90
C PHE A 67 11.29 9.76 -6.92
N GLU A 68 11.63 11.03 -6.67
CA GLU A 68 12.52 11.80 -7.52
C GLU A 68 13.95 11.26 -7.54
N ALA A 69 14.44 10.79 -6.39
CA ALA A 69 15.78 10.22 -6.25
C ALA A 69 15.88 8.82 -6.88
N GLU A 70 14.90 7.97 -6.61
CA GLU A 70 14.98 6.55 -6.94
C GLU A 70 14.44 6.20 -8.34
N LYS A 71 13.50 6.98 -8.88
CA LYS A 71 12.90 6.74 -10.22
C LYS A 71 12.28 5.35 -10.35
N PHE A 72 11.32 5.03 -9.50
CA PHE A 72 10.65 3.74 -9.51
C PHE A 72 9.89 3.45 -10.80
N ASP A 73 9.91 2.19 -11.22
CA ASP A 73 9.04 1.66 -12.27
C ASP A 73 7.66 1.31 -11.70
N VAL A 74 7.63 0.61 -10.55
CA VAL A 74 6.42 0.05 -9.94
C VAL A 74 6.42 0.34 -8.45
N VAL A 75 5.23 0.59 -7.91
CA VAL A 75 5.00 0.79 -6.47
C VAL A 75 4.00 -0.24 -5.97
N TYR A 76 4.36 -1.01 -4.94
CA TYR A 76 3.44 -1.83 -4.17
C TYR A 76 3.14 -1.14 -2.85
N ASN A 77 1.92 -0.59 -2.72
CA ASN A 77 1.47 0.02 -1.48
C ASN A 77 0.80 -1.02 -0.58
N ILE A 78 1.60 -1.61 0.30
CA ILE A 78 1.15 -2.58 1.30
C ILE A 78 0.93 -1.90 2.66
N ALA A 79 1.54 -0.74 2.90
CA ALA A 79 1.38 0.02 4.13
C ALA A 79 -0.10 0.31 4.42
N GLY A 80 -0.50 0.14 5.67
CA GLY A 80 -1.84 0.44 6.13
C GLY A 80 -2.08 -0.04 7.56
N ILE A 81 -3.06 0.56 8.22
CA ILE A 81 -3.61 0.08 9.48
C ILE A 81 -4.76 -0.86 9.14
N ALA A 82 -4.60 -2.16 9.43
CA ALA A 82 -5.58 -3.18 9.09
C ALA A 82 -6.47 -3.64 10.27
N PRO A 83 -6.01 -3.63 11.55
CA PRO A 83 -6.85 -4.06 12.66
C PRO A 83 -8.11 -3.18 12.79
N LEU A 84 -9.28 -3.81 12.67
CA LEU A 84 -10.58 -3.09 12.79
C LEU A 84 -10.72 -2.30 14.10
N PRO A 85 -10.35 -2.87 15.29
CA PRO A 85 -10.44 -2.11 16.55
C PRO A 85 -9.58 -0.84 16.55
N ASP A 86 -8.37 -0.90 15.96
CA ASP A 86 -7.44 0.24 15.93
C ASP A 86 -8.02 1.36 15.05
N CYS A 87 -8.56 1.00 13.88
CA CYS A 87 -9.22 1.96 12.99
C CYS A 87 -10.47 2.58 13.62
N GLN A 88 -11.21 1.84 14.45
CA GLN A 88 -12.39 2.35 15.16
C GLN A 88 -11.99 3.25 16.34
N SER A 89 -10.87 2.97 17.01
CA SER A 89 -10.39 3.77 18.14
C SER A 89 -9.74 5.09 17.72
N ASP A 90 -9.05 5.10 16.55
CA ASP A 90 -8.47 6.30 15.96
C ASP A 90 -8.77 6.37 14.45
N PRO A 91 -9.99 6.81 14.11
CA PRO A 91 -10.40 6.91 12.71
C PRO A 91 -9.63 7.96 11.91
N VAL A 92 -9.10 9.01 12.57
CA VAL A 92 -8.30 10.03 11.91
C VAL A 92 -6.99 9.43 11.43
N GLN A 93 -6.28 8.74 12.30
CA GLN A 93 -5.03 8.06 11.94
C GLN A 93 -5.26 7.02 10.85
N ALA A 94 -6.36 6.25 10.92
CA ALA A 94 -6.71 5.27 9.90
C ALA A 94 -6.90 5.93 8.51
N ILE A 95 -7.59 7.08 8.45
CA ILE A 95 -7.79 7.84 7.21
C ILE A 95 -6.46 8.42 6.71
N GLU A 96 -5.67 9.00 7.60
CA GLU A 96 -4.36 9.56 7.24
C GLU A 96 -3.43 8.52 6.63
N VAL A 97 -3.33 7.33 7.21
CA VAL A 97 -2.46 6.27 6.70
C VAL A 97 -3.06 5.62 5.45
N ASN A 98 -4.29 5.10 5.56
CA ASN A 98 -4.86 4.23 4.53
C ASN A 98 -5.32 5.00 3.28
N THR A 99 -5.76 6.27 3.46
CA THR A 99 -6.30 7.07 2.35
C THR A 99 -5.33 8.16 1.94
N LEU A 100 -4.94 9.07 2.85
CA LEU A 100 -4.06 10.19 2.50
C LEU A 100 -2.65 9.69 2.13
N GLY A 101 -2.12 8.68 2.83
CA GLY A 101 -0.84 8.05 2.50
C GLY A 101 -0.83 7.49 1.07
N LEU A 102 -1.90 6.79 0.66
CA LEU A 102 -2.04 6.35 -0.74
C LEU A 102 -2.06 7.54 -1.72
N VAL A 103 -2.80 8.61 -1.41
CA VAL A 103 -2.86 9.80 -2.28
C VAL A 103 -1.48 10.46 -2.43
N ASN A 104 -0.67 10.48 -1.38
CA ASN A 104 0.71 10.98 -1.46
C ASN A 104 1.57 10.13 -2.43
N LEU A 105 1.43 8.80 -2.38
CA LEU A 105 2.14 7.90 -3.31
C LEU A 105 1.64 8.05 -4.75
N LEU A 106 0.33 8.17 -4.96
CA LEU A 106 -0.26 8.43 -6.27
C LEU A 106 0.26 9.74 -6.87
N GLU A 107 0.29 10.81 -6.08
CA GLU A 107 0.79 12.12 -6.52
C GLU A 107 2.30 12.09 -6.81
N ALA A 108 3.10 11.46 -5.96
CA ALA A 108 4.53 11.29 -6.22
C ALA A 108 4.76 10.46 -7.50
N GLY A 109 4.03 9.37 -7.67
CA GLY A 109 4.09 8.51 -8.86
C GLY A 109 3.69 9.25 -10.14
N ARG A 110 2.60 10.03 -10.08
CA ARG A 110 2.18 10.88 -11.21
C ARG A 110 3.26 11.86 -11.64
N ARG A 111 3.91 12.53 -10.67
CA ARG A 111 4.97 13.52 -10.95
C ARG A 111 6.25 12.90 -11.51
N THR A 112 6.53 11.68 -11.15
CA THR A 112 7.79 11.01 -11.55
C THR A 112 7.60 10.00 -12.69
N GLY A 113 6.36 9.74 -13.09
CA GLY A 113 6.03 8.90 -14.25
C GLY A 113 6.21 7.41 -13.99
N ILE A 114 5.80 6.91 -12.82
CA ILE A 114 5.80 5.46 -12.55
C ILE A 114 4.92 4.72 -13.57
N LYS A 115 5.29 3.47 -13.89
CA LYS A 115 4.52 2.63 -14.82
C LYS A 115 3.24 2.08 -14.21
N GLN A 116 3.30 1.71 -12.91
CA GLN A 116 2.15 1.09 -12.22
C GLN A 116 2.22 1.29 -10.70
N LEU A 117 1.06 1.48 -10.09
CA LEU A 117 0.88 1.35 -8.64
C LEU A 117 -0.07 0.18 -8.35
N VAL A 118 0.34 -0.72 -7.46
CA VAL A 118 -0.49 -1.82 -6.95
C VAL A 118 -0.87 -1.50 -5.51
N GLN A 119 -2.17 -1.37 -5.25
CA GLN A 119 -2.74 -1.03 -3.95
C GLN A 119 -3.25 -2.28 -3.24
N ALA A 120 -2.77 -2.54 -2.04
CA ALA A 120 -3.40 -3.49 -1.14
C ALA A 120 -4.74 -2.94 -0.65
N SER A 121 -5.83 -3.46 -1.21
CA SER A 121 -7.19 -3.22 -0.77
C SER A 121 -7.65 -4.32 0.18
N THR A 122 -8.94 -4.60 0.30
CA THR A 122 -9.45 -5.55 1.29
C THR A 122 -10.75 -6.23 0.85
N ASN A 123 -10.90 -7.49 1.21
CA ASN A 123 -12.17 -8.21 1.10
C ASN A 123 -13.21 -7.73 2.14
N ALA A 124 -12.79 -7.00 3.18
CA ALA A 124 -13.72 -6.41 4.15
C ALA A 124 -14.72 -5.42 3.52
N MET A 125 -14.50 -5.00 2.27
CA MET A 125 -15.50 -4.23 1.51
C MET A 125 -16.80 -4.99 1.30
N TYR A 126 -16.77 -6.33 1.38
CA TYR A 126 -17.92 -7.21 1.19
C TYR A 126 -18.63 -7.57 2.50
N GLU A 127 -18.35 -6.84 3.60
CA GLU A 127 -18.89 -7.15 4.94
C GLU A 127 -20.41 -7.21 5.02
N ASN A 128 -21.11 -6.50 4.12
CA ASN A 128 -22.57 -6.44 4.07
C ASN A 128 -23.17 -7.32 2.96
N GLU A 129 -22.35 -8.17 2.31
CA GLU A 129 -22.86 -9.07 1.28
C GLU A 129 -23.51 -10.30 1.89
N THR A 130 -24.63 -10.70 1.30
CA THR A 130 -25.42 -11.87 1.71
C THR A 130 -25.41 -13.00 0.66
N GLU A 131 -24.94 -12.71 -0.56
CA GLU A 131 -24.84 -13.68 -1.65
C GLU A 131 -23.41 -14.21 -1.78
N PHE A 132 -23.28 -15.53 -1.85
CA PHE A 132 -21.99 -16.23 -1.97
C PHE A 132 -22.01 -17.23 -3.13
N PRO A 133 -20.89 -17.41 -3.87
CA PRO A 133 -19.61 -16.69 -3.69
C PRO A 133 -19.73 -15.21 -4.06
N THR A 134 -19.05 -14.36 -3.30
CA THR A 134 -19.00 -12.91 -3.56
C THR A 134 -18.33 -12.62 -4.89
N VAL A 135 -18.94 -11.79 -5.72
CA VAL A 135 -18.40 -11.40 -7.03
C VAL A 135 -17.89 -9.97 -7.00
N GLU A 136 -16.83 -9.69 -7.77
CA GLU A 136 -16.34 -8.33 -7.96
C GLU A 136 -17.37 -7.44 -8.67
N GLY A 137 -17.34 -6.16 -8.36
CA GLY A 137 -18.11 -5.14 -9.10
C GLY A 137 -19.50 -4.79 -8.53
N LYS A 138 -20.11 -5.64 -7.70
CA LYS A 138 -21.32 -5.30 -6.94
C LYS A 138 -21.08 -5.61 -5.47
N PHE A 139 -21.22 -4.61 -4.63
CA PHE A 139 -21.19 -4.77 -3.19
C PHE A 139 -21.93 -3.60 -2.54
N ASN A 140 -22.51 -3.86 -1.37
CA ASN A 140 -23.07 -2.81 -0.53
C ASN A 140 -21.92 -2.02 0.12
N PRO A 141 -21.97 -0.67 0.15
CA PRO A 141 -20.91 0.11 0.76
C PRO A 141 -20.63 -0.36 2.20
N PRO A 142 -19.35 -0.47 2.58
CA PRO A 142 -18.98 -0.88 3.93
C PRO A 142 -19.40 0.17 4.96
N THR A 143 -19.58 -0.27 6.20
CA THR A 143 -20.00 0.58 7.32
C THR A 143 -18.89 0.86 8.32
N LEU A 144 -17.91 -0.05 8.44
CA LEU A 144 -16.77 0.11 9.34
C LEU A 144 -15.70 1.06 8.77
N ILE A 145 -14.94 1.68 9.66
CA ILE A 145 -13.90 2.68 9.28
C ILE A 145 -12.86 2.06 8.35
N TYR A 146 -12.28 0.91 8.72
CA TYR A 146 -11.21 0.29 7.93
C TYR A 146 -11.61 0.04 6.46
N PRO A 147 -12.66 -0.73 6.15
CA PRO A 147 -13.03 -0.96 4.76
C PRO A 147 -13.43 0.32 4.03
N ASN A 148 -14.01 1.32 4.73
CA ASN A 148 -14.27 2.62 4.13
C ASN A 148 -13.00 3.37 3.73
N THR A 149 -11.93 3.32 4.55
CA THR A 149 -10.64 3.94 4.17
C THR A 149 -10.06 3.30 2.92
N LYS A 150 -10.17 1.97 2.78
CA LYS A 150 -9.72 1.23 1.59
C LYS A 150 -10.60 1.50 0.37
N TYR A 151 -11.92 1.56 0.56
CA TYR A 151 -12.86 1.92 -0.52
C TYR A 151 -12.61 3.33 -1.05
N CYS A 152 -12.44 4.33 -0.17
CA CYS A 152 -12.05 5.67 -0.57
C CYS A 152 -10.70 5.66 -1.33
N GLY A 153 -9.75 4.87 -0.89
CA GLY A 153 -8.48 4.68 -1.58
C GLY A 153 -8.66 4.16 -3.02
N GLU A 154 -9.51 3.14 -3.23
CA GLU A 154 -9.82 2.65 -4.59
C GLU A 154 -10.48 3.73 -5.45
N ARG A 155 -11.37 4.55 -4.88
CA ARG A 155 -12.01 5.66 -5.61
C ARG A 155 -10.99 6.71 -6.04
N PHE A 156 -10.02 7.07 -5.16
CA PHE A 156 -8.93 7.97 -5.54
C PHE A 156 -8.01 7.34 -6.59
N ALA A 157 -7.66 6.05 -6.44
CA ALA A 157 -6.88 5.33 -7.43
C ALA A 157 -7.53 5.38 -8.82
N GLN A 158 -8.85 5.14 -8.91
CA GLN A 158 -9.61 5.28 -10.15
C GLN A 158 -9.58 6.70 -10.68
N SER A 159 -9.76 7.71 -9.82
CA SER A 159 -9.71 9.12 -10.24
C SER A 159 -8.35 9.51 -10.81
N PHE A 160 -7.24 9.02 -10.24
CA PHE A 160 -5.90 9.24 -10.77
C PHE A 160 -5.68 8.52 -12.11
N ALA A 161 -6.23 7.31 -12.28
CA ALA A 161 -6.20 6.59 -13.54
C ALA A 161 -6.97 7.37 -14.64
N ASP A 162 -8.20 7.79 -14.35
CA ASP A 162 -9.06 8.48 -15.31
C ASP A 162 -8.56 9.88 -15.67
N THR A 163 -8.02 10.62 -14.68
CA THR A 163 -7.61 12.02 -14.88
C THR A 163 -6.20 12.14 -15.44
N TYR A 164 -5.29 11.29 -15.00
CA TYR A 164 -3.86 11.41 -15.30
C TYR A 164 -3.30 10.26 -16.12
N GLY A 165 -4.12 9.27 -16.49
CA GLY A 165 -3.69 8.10 -17.27
C GLY A 165 -2.75 7.14 -16.50
N MET A 166 -2.78 7.16 -15.16
CA MET A 166 -1.96 6.25 -14.35
C MET A 166 -2.51 4.82 -14.42
N THR A 167 -1.61 3.85 -14.48
CA THR A 167 -2.00 2.44 -14.29
C THR A 167 -2.04 2.12 -12.79
N VAL A 168 -3.23 1.85 -12.27
CA VAL A 168 -3.41 1.45 -10.87
C VAL A 168 -4.19 0.13 -10.81
N THR A 169 -3.72 -0.79 -9.98
CA THR A 169 -4.39 -2.07 -9.72
C THR A 169 -4.69 -2.17 -8.21
N CYS A 170 -5.95 -2.39 -7.86
CA CYS A 170 -6.36 -2.61 -6.46
C CYS A 170 -6.62 -4.10 -6.24
N LEU A 171 -5.94 -4.70 -5.26
CA LEU A 171 -6.08 -6.11 -4.90
C LEU A 171 -6.83 -6.22 -3.57
N ARG A 172 -7.99 -6.89 -3.58
CA ARG A 172 -8.82 -7.13 -2.40
C ARG A 172 -8.49 -8.49 -1.79
N PHE A 173 -7.60 -8.50 -0.81
CA PHE A 173 -7.19 -9.70 -0.08
C PHE A 173 -8.25 -10.18 0.91
#